data_9d5773349a3920281612428c85a00e6f
#
_entry.id   9d5773349a3920281612428c85a00e6f
#
_cell.length_a   1.000
_cell.length_b   1.000
_cell.length_c   1.000
_cell.angle_alpha   90.00
_cell.angle_beta   90.00
_cell.angle_gamma   90.00
#
_symmetry.space_group_name_H-M   'P 1'
#
loop_
_entity.id
_entity.type
_entity.pdbx_description
1 polymer ?
#
loop_
_entity_poly.entity_id
_entity_poly.type
_entity_poly.pdbx_seq_one_letter_code
_entity_poly.pdbx_strand_id
1 'polypeptide(L)'
;TSCTWIVKADSFWKYTLKEYNYKPKDSNVKFSGWYNVRNSHEEGDNVNSWEAYPESGIQFTGRGIGRGGETLTIELENRYQKEGILTLNKFDESTGQGMEKINFAVSKNGVEEEAVTTDKYGIAQLHIPLQDENKQNRTATETYLLRETNLPTGYVDTGDIQITVEIANGAFKITDAKLVDRKANENQEAVKAPVDGKIDGKSVLLQRGDTSLNIRNFAKTGTLHIKKTWENPNDALTEKQVKIRLYQNGISTRTGNSC
;
A
#
# COMPACT_ATOMS: atom_id res chain seq x y z
N THR A 1 -21.82 22.76 10.23
CA THR A 1 -21.44 23.98 11.01
C THR A 1 -20.66 24.87 10.05
N SER A 2 -21.13 26.09 9.83
CA SER A 2 -20.46 27.10 9.02
C SER A 2 -19.78 28.13 9.92
N CYS A 3 -18.65 28.66 9.47
CA CYS A 3 -17.96 29.78 10.09
C CYS A 3 -17.75 30.87 9.04
N THR A 4 -17.93 32.13 9.44
CA THR A 4 -17.68 33.27 8.56
C THR A 4 -16.62 34.15 9.21
N TRP A 5 -15.57 34.48 8.44
CA TRP A 5 -14.57 35.46 8.84
C TRP A 5 -14.68 36.67 7.94
N ILE A 6 -14.63 37.84 8.53
CA ILE A 6 -14.61 39.09 7.81
C ILE A 6 -13.24 39.71 8.00
N VAL A 7 -12.48 39.86 6.92
CA VAL A 7 -11.16 40.51 6.92
C VAL A 7 -11.18 41.73 6.00
N LYS A 8 -10.51 42.78 6.44
CA LYS A 8 -10.29 43.93 5.57
C LYS A 8 -9.24 43.57 4.53
N ALA A 9 -9.56 43.77 3.27
CA ALA A 9 -8.64 43.47 2.17
C ALA A 9 -8.51 44.71 1.27
N ASP A 10 -7.31 44.88 0.72
CA ASP A 10 -7.00 46.01 -0.20
C ASP A 10 -7.11 45.50 -1.65
N SER A 11 -7.73 46.30 -2.51
CA SER A 11 -8.02 45.96 -3.92
C SER A 11 -6.78 45.73 -4.79
N PHE A 12 -5.61 46.19 -4.35
CA PHE A 12 -4.37 46.09 -5.14
C PHE A 12 -3.52 44.85 -4.80
N TRP A 13 -3.85 44.11 -3.74
CA TRP A 13 -3.04 43.00 -3.27
C TRP A 13 -3.55 41.64 -3.75
N LYS A 14 -2.62 40.66 -3.82
CA LYS A 14 -2.94 39.25 -3.95
C LYS A 14 -3.03 38.64 -2.59
N TYR A 15 -4.06 37.87 -2.39
CA TYR A 15 -4.29 37.13 -1.15
C TYR A 15 -4.22 35.63 -1.40
N THR A 16 -3.77 34.89 -0.40
CA THR A 16 -3.82 33.43 -0.39
C THR A 16 -4.62 33.00 0.82
N LEU A 17 -5.72 32.30 0.59
CA LEU A 17 -6.51 31.68 1.62
C LEU A 17 -5.96 30.27 1.90
N LYS A 18 -5.61 30.01 3.14
CA LYS A 18 -5.14 28.70 3.62
C LYS A 18 -5.93 28.29 4.85
N GLU A 19 -6.19 27.01 5.00
CA GLU A 19 -6.81 26.46 6.21
C GLU A 19 -5.79 25.68 7.02
N TYR A 20 -5.86 25.81 8.33
CA TYR A 20 -5.07 25.06 9.30
C TYR A 20 -6.01 24.25 10.19
N ASN A 21 -5.50 23.14 10.75
CA ASN A 21 -6.25 22.24 11.65
C ASN A 21 -7.49 21.59 11.02
N TYR A 22 -7.43 21.31 9.73
CA TYR A 22 -8.50 20.65 8.97
C TYR A 22 -8.53 19.13 9.15
N LYS A 23 -7.57 18.55 9.89
CA LYS A 23 -7.48 17.10 10.10
C LYS A 23 -8.65 16.60 10.93
N PRO A 24 -9.38 15.58 10.47
CA PRO A 24 -10.47 15.00 11.23
C PRO A 24 -9.94 14.34 12.51
N LYS A 25 -10.79 14.27 13.53
CA LYS A 25 -10.47 13.56 14.79
C LYS A 25 -10.55 12.03 14.63
N ASP A 26 -11.38 11.57 13.70
CA ASP A 26 -11.55 10.17 13.40
C ASP A 26 -10.45 9.71 12.43
N SER A 27 -9.69 8.69 12.81
CA SER A 27 -8.61 8.12 11.99
C SER A 27 -9.11 7.44 10.71
N ASN A 28 -10.40 7.09 10.66
CA ASN A 28 -11.03 6.45 9.50
C ASN A 28 -11.63 7.47 8.53
N VAL A 29 -11.39 8.75 8.75
CA VAL A 29 -11.87 9.83 7.92
C VAL A 29 -10.67 10.64 7.44
N LYS A 30 -10.50 10.74 6.12
CA LYS A 30 -9.44 11.54 5.49
C LYS A 30 -10.04 12.83 4.96
N PHE A 31 -9.33 13.92 5.17
CA PHE A 31 -9.65 15.17 4.49
C PHE A 31 -9.30 15.04 3.01
N SER A 32 -10.26 15.26 2.11
CA SER A 32 -10.09 15.11 0.67
C SER A 32 -9.99 16.43 -0.11
N GLY A 33 -9.97 17.54 0.59
CA GLY A 33 -9.82 18.87 0.00
C GLY A 33 -11.01 19.79 0.21
N TRP A 34 -10.95 20.96 -0.41
CA TRP A 34 -12.06 21.89 -0.47
C TRP A 34 -12.96 21.57 -1.65
N TYR A 35 -14.24 21.71 -1.41
CA TYR A 35 -15.30 21.46 -2.39
C TYR A 35 -16.22 22.67 -2.51
N ASN A 36 -16.93 22.82 -3.63
CA ASN A 36 -17.87 23.93 -3.86
C ASN A 36 -17.26 25.32 -3.59
N VAL A 37 -16.03 25.55 -4.06
CA VAL A 37 -15.41 26.88 -3.92
C VAL A 37 -16.14 27.87 -4.81
N ARG A 38 -16.76 28.88 -4.21
CA ARG A 38 -17.51 29.94 -4.91
C ARG A 38 -16.94 31.30 -4.61
N ASN A 39 -16.93 32.15 -5.63
CA ASN A 39 -16.54 33.56 -5.53
C ASN A 39 -17.70 34.40 -5.99
N SER A 40 -18.19 35.32 -5.15
CA SER A 40 -19.37 36.15 -5.44
C SER A 40 -19.22 37.14 -6.59
N HIS A 41 -17.99 37.34 -7.11
CA HIS A 41 -17.73 38.29 -8.21
C HIS A 41 -17.50 37.62 -9.57
N GLU A 42 -17.54 36.32 -9.67
CA GLU A 42 -17.51 35.62 -10.95
C GLU A 42 -18.94 35.49 -11.47
N GLU A 43 -19.28 36.32 -12.49
CA GLU A 43 -20.55 36.20 -13.22
C GLU A 43 -20.57 34.87 -13.99
N GLY A 44 -21.47 34.04 -13.61
CA GLY A 44 -21.74 32.74 -14.23
C GLY A 44 -21.64 31.59 -13.22
N ASP A 45 -22.47 30.61 -13.40
CA ASP A 45 -22.57 29.38 -12.60
C ASP A 45 -21.29 28.48 -12.64
N ASN A 46 -20.12 29.10 -12.68
CA ASN A 46 -18.86 28.39 -12.56
C ASN A 46 -18.65 27.98 -11.10
N VAL A 47 -19.38 26.96 -10.72
CA VAL A 47 -18.98 26.05 -9.66
C VAL A 47 -17.72 25.34 -10.17
N ASN A 48 -16.59 26.01 -10.11
CA ASN A 48 -15.33 25.36 -10.29
C ASN A 48 -15.19 24.43 -9.09
N SER A 49 -15.44 23.14 -9.31
CA SER A 49 -15.09 22.07 -8.39
C SER A 49 -13.56 21.98 -8.35
N TRP A 50 -12.95 22.92 -7.67
CA TRP A 50 -11.52 22.96 -7.49
C TRP A 50 -11.21 22.00 -6.36
N GLU A 51 -10.52 20.93 -6.67
CA GLU A 51 -9.77 20.17 -5.69
C GLU A 51 -8.56 21.01 -5.29
N ALA A 52 -8.77 21.99 -4.43
CA ALA A 52 -7.68 22.77 -3.88
C ALA A 52 -7.33 22.18 -2.50
N TYR A 53 -6.06 21.90 -2.30
CA TYR A 53 -5.57 21.48 -0.99
C TYR A 53 -5.36 22.71 -0.11
N PRO A 54 -5.82 22.71 1.15
CA PRO A 54 -5.68 23.84 2.06
C PRO A 54 -4.25 24.32 2.25
N GLU A 55 -3.27 23.42 2.12
CA GLU A 55 -1.84 23.72 2.27
C GLU A 55 -1.29 24.60 1.16
N SER A 56 -1.69 24.35 -0.10
CA SER A 56 -1.33 25.21 -1.24
C SER A 56 -2.15 26.51 -1.26
N GLY A 57 -3.36 26.43 -0.71
CA GLY A 57 -4.27 27.56 -0.63
C GLY A 57 -4.90 27.96 -1.96
N ILE A 58 -5.86 28.87 -1.89
CA ILE A 58 -6.48 29.52 -3.05
C ILE A 58 -5.95 30.94 -3.15
N GLN A 59 -5.49 31.32 -4.34
CA GLN A 59 -5.07 32.68 -4.62
C GLN A 59 -6.22 33.47 -5.25
N PHE A 60 -6.46 34.68 -4.74
CA PHE A 60 -7.39 35.63 -5.33
C PHE A 60 -6.78 37.03 -5.31
N THR A 61 -7.25 37.87 -6.20
CA THR A 61 -6.82 39.27 -6.25
C THR A 61 -7.92 40.16 -5.68
N GLY A 62 -7.55 41.16 -4.92
CA GLY A 62 -8.48 42.15 -4.41
C GLY A 62 -9.18 42.97 -5.48
N ARG A 63 -8.84 42.80 -6.79
CA ARG A 63 -9.55 43.47 -7.90
C ARG A 63 -11.04 43.11 -7.97
N GLY A 64 -11.44 41.97 -7.41
CA GLY A 64 -12.84 41.60 -7.25
C GLY A 64 -13.52 42.31 -6.08
N ILE A 65 -12.77 42.96 -5.20
CA ILE A 65 -13.31 43.81 -4.15
C ILE A 65 -13.48 45.20 -4.80
N GLY A 66 -14.66 45.47 -5.29
CA GLY A 66 -14.95 46.64 -6.13
C GLY A 66 -14.62 48.01 -5.52
N ARG A 67 -15.04 49.04 -6.17
CA ARG A 67 -14.75 50.43 -5.79
C ARG A 67 -15.37 50.79 -4.44
N GLY A 68 -14.57 50.63 -3.37
CA GLY A 68 -14.87 51.16 -2.03
C GLY A 68 -16.13 50.61 -1.36
N GLY A 69 -16.01 49.57 -0.56
CA GLY A 69 -17.07 49.08 0.31
C GLY A 69 -17.83 47.83 -0.16
N GLU A 70 -17.44 47.24 -1.27
CA GLU A 70 -17.98 45.93 -1.71
C GLU A 70 -17.38 44.77 -0.91
N THR A 71 -18.16 43.73 -0.73
CA THR A 71 -17.76 42.49 -0.01
C THR A 71 -17.53 41.38 -1.01
N LEU A 72 -16.32 40.87 -1.08
CA LEU A 72 -16.03 39.61 -1.75
C LEU A 72 -16.32 38.46 -0.80
N THR A 73 -17.23 37.58 -1.18
CA THR A 73 -17.52 36.36 -0.43
C THR A 73 -16.88 35.17 -1.11
N ILE A 74 -16.04 34.43 -0.37
CA ILE A 74 -15.49 33.16 -0.79
C ILE A 74 -16.13 32.09 0.08
N GLU A 75 -16.89 31.22 -0.54
CA GLU A 75 -17.49 30.05 0.12
C GLU A 75 -16.67 28.82 -0.25
N LEU A 76 -16.41 27.97 0.73
CA LEU A 76 -15.73 26.71 0.54
C LEU A 76 -16.28 25.67 1.54
N GLU A 77 -16.29 24.44 1.13
CA GLU A 77 -16.72 23.32 1.94
C GLU A 77 -15.57 22.34 2.13
N ASN A 78 -15.31 21.94 3.37
CA ASN A 78 -14.39 20.85 3.66
C ASN A 78 -15.02 19.51 3.30
N ARG A 79 -14.37 18.79 2.42
CA ARG A 79 -14.77 17.45 2.05
C ARG A 79 -13.96 16.42 2.82
N TYR A 80 -14.66 15.51 3.46
CA TYR A 80 -14.06 14.38 4.16
C TYR A 80 -14.51 13.09 3.50
N GLN A 81 -13.58 12.16 3.37
CA GLN A 81 -13.84 10.84 2.84
C GLN A 81 -13.62 9.80 3.93
N LYS A 82 -14.62 8.95 4.14
CA LYS A 82 -14.50 7.80 5.02
C LYS A 82 -13.63 6.75 4.36
N GLU A 83 -12.73 6.13 5.12
CA GLU A 83 -11.82 5.10 4.64
C GLU A 83 -12.05 3.80 5.40
N GLY A 84 -11.91 2.68 4.69
CA GLY A 84 -11.74 1.37 5.27
C GLY A 84 -10.25 1.01 5.32
N ILE A 85 -9.88 0.11 6.22
CA ILE A 85 -8.49 -0.36 6.36
C ILE A 85 -8.39 -1.79 5.85
N LEU A 86 -7.64 -1.98 4.76
CA LEU A 86 -7.22 -3.28 4.28
C LEU A 86 -5.89 -3.64 4.93
N THR A 87 -5.88 -4.72 5.71
CA THR A 87 -4.70 -5.16 6.43
C THR A 87 -3.89 -6.16 5.60
N LEU A 88 -2.64 -5.85 5.35
CA LEU A 88 -1.67 -6.74 4.73
C LEU A 88 -0.83 -7.38 5.83
N ASN A 89 -0.82 -8.70 5.90
CA ASN A 89 -0.02 -9.47 6.84
C ASN A 89 1.08 -10.20 6.06
N LYS A 90 2.32 -9.80 6.26
CA LYS A 90 3.49 -10.34 5.57
C LYS A 90 4.27 -11.29 6.46
N PHE A 91 4.44 -12.54 6.01
CA PHE A 91 5.08 -13.58 6.78
C PHE A 91 6.23 -14.25 6.03
N ASP A 92 7.23 -14.72 6.77
CA ASP A 92 8.17 -15.73 6.32
C ASP A 92 7.51 -17.12 6.45
N GLU A 93 7.42 -17.86 5.34
CA GLU A 93 6.77 -19.17 5.30
C GLU A 93 7.48 -20.20 6.18
N SER A 94 8.80 -20.13 6.30
CA SER A 94 9.59 -21.14 7.04
C SER A 94 9.49 -20.98 8.54
N THR A 95 9.33 -19.74 9.02
CA THR A 95 9.29 -19.43 10.46
C THR A 95 7.89 -19.07 10.94
N GLY A 96 7.00 -18.66 10.04
CA GLY A 96 5.68 -18.13 10.37
C GLY A 96 5.73 -16.74 11.02
N GLN A 97 6.91 -16.11 11.07
CA GLN A 97 7.08 -14.79 11.69
C GLN A 97 6.74 -13.67 10.73
N GLY A 98 6.23 -12.56 11.26
CA GLY A 98 6.00 -11.35 10.50
C GLY A 98 7.32 -10.76 9.97
N MET A 99 7.29 -10.23 8.75
CA MET A 99 8.44 -9.61 8.09
C MET A 99 8.34 -8.10 8.18
N GLU A 100 9.25 -7.49 8.97
CA GLU A 100 9.33 -6.05 9.19
C GLU A 100 9.95 -5.32 7.98
N LYS A 101 9.55 -4.07 7.78
CA LYS A 101 10.13 -3.13 6.78
C LYS A 101 10.03 -3.61 5.33
N ILE A 102 9.04 -4.42 5.01
CA ILE A 102 8.74 -4.76 3.63
C ILE A 102 7.91 -3.63 3.01
N ASN A 103 8.41 -3.07 1.92
CA ASN A 103 7.77 -1.96 1.22
C ASN A 103 6.95 -2.46 0.05
N PHE A 104 5.70 -2.02 -0.02
CA PHE A 104 4.83 -2.24 -1.16
C PHE A 104 4.56 -0.91 -1.86
N ALA A 105 5.00 -0.79 -3.12
CA ALA A 105 4.45 0.22 -4.01
C ALA A 105 3.03 -0.18 -4.37
N VAL A 106 2.13 0.77 -4.31
CA VAL A 106 0.70 0.56 -4.54
C VAL A 106 0.27 1.31 -5.78
N SER A 107 -0.52 0.70 -6.64
CA SER A 107 -1.27 1.42 -7.66
C SER A 107 -2.74 1.01 -7.64
N LYS A 108 -3.62 1.98 -7.87
CA LYS A 108 -5.07 1.80 -7.93
C LYS A 108 -5.54 2.07 -9.36
N ASN A 109 -6.16 1.09 -9.99
CA ASN A 109 -6.63 1.20 -11.38
C ASN A 109 -5.55 1.73 -12.34
N GLY A 110 -4.27 1.41 -12.07
CA GLY A 110 -3.12 1.85 -12.86
C GLY A 110 -2.54 3.22 -12.49
N VAL A 111 -3.06 3.90 -11.49
CA VAL A 111 -2.55 5.16 -10.94
C VAL A 111 -1.75 4.86 -9.67
N GLU A 112 -0.56 5.44 -9.53
CA GLU A 112 0.26 5.28 -8.33
C GLU A 112 -0.41 5.93 -7.11
N GLU A 113 -0.36 5.22 -5.99
CA GLU A 113 -0.84 5.62 -4.68
C GLU A 113 0.31 5.66 -3.68
N GLU A 114 0.04 6.08 -2.45
CA GLU A 114 1.03 6.07 -1.38
C GLU A 114 1.52 4.63 -1.08
N ALA A 115 2.84 4.47 -1.01
CA ALA A 115 3.45 3.18 -0.66
C ALA A 115 3.19 2.83 0.81
N VAL A 116 3.04 1.54 1.10
CA VAL A 116 2.85 1.06 2.47
C VAL A 116 4.01 0.17 2.91
N THR A 117 4.35 0.23 4.19
CA THR A 117 5.47 -0.50 4.77
C THR A 117 5.02 -1.33 5.96
N THR A 118 5.50 -2.56 6.06
CA THR A 118 5.17 -3.42 7.21
C THR A 118 5.89 -2.99 8.48
N ASP A 119 5.17 -3.06 9.58
CA ASP A 119 5.68 -2.83 10.93
C ASP A 119 6.49 -4.04 11.45
N LYS A 120 6.91 -3.96 12.73
CA LYS A 120 7.67 -5.03 13.41
C LYS A 120 6.93 -6.38 13.52
N TYR A 121 5.63 -6.38 13.30
CA TYR A 121 4.81 -7.61 13.28
C TYR A 121 4.52 -8.11 11.87
N GLY A 122 5.04 -7.43 10.84
CA GLY A 122 4.78 -7.74 9.45
C GLY A 122 3.44 -7.19 8.95
N ILE A 123 2.86 -6.20 9.61
CA ILE A 123 1.56 -5.64 9.29
C ILE A 123 1.72 -4.31 8.57
N ALA A 124 1.06 -4.17 7.43
CA ALA A 124 0.87 -2.90 6.73
C ALA A 124 -0.64 -2.61 6.55
N GLN A 125 -0.99 -1.35 6.46
CA GLN A 125 -2.37 -0.90 6.27
C GLN A 125 -2.49 -0.11 4.98
N LEU A 126 -3.43 -0.53 4.13
CA LEU A 126 -3.82 0.18 2.92
C LEU A 126 -5.19 0.82 3.15
N HIS A 127 -5.26 2.11 2.96
CA HIS A 127 -6.50 2.87 3.11
C HIS A 127 -7.34 2.76 1.84
N ILE A 128 -8.56 2.25 1.98
CA ILE A 128 -9.53 2.10 0.88
C ILE A 128 -10.57 3.21 1.00
N PRO A 129 -10.60 4.16 0.06
CA PRO A 129 -11.62 5.20 0.05
C PRO A 129 -13.01 4.59 -0.10
N LEU A 130 -13.88 4.79 0.89
CA LEU A 130 -15.27 4.37 0.83
C LEU A 130 -16.10 5.44 0.13
N GLN A 131 -17.07 5.02 -0.64
CA GLN A 131 -17.96 5.98 -1.32
C GLN A 131 -18.74 6.79 -0.29
N ASP A 132 -18.97 8.05 -0.62
CA ASP A 132 -19.80 8.98 0.16
C ASP A 132 -21.19 8.37 0.37
N GLU A 133 -21.66 8.37 1.63
CA GLU A 133 -22.98 7.85 2.02
C GLU A 133 -24.15 8.49 1.26
N ASN A 134 -23.95 9.71 0.74
CA ASN A 134 -24.92 10.43 -0.09
C ASN A 134 -25.06 9.90 -1.53
N LYS A 135 -24.16 9.03 -1.98
CA LYS A 135 -24.28 8.30 -3.25
C LYS A 135 -24.75 6.86 -3.00
N GLN A 136 -25.86 6.74 -2.30
CA GLN A 136 -26.49 5.47 -1.98
C GLN A 136 -26.67 4.57 -3.21
N ASN A 137 -26.31 3.29 -3.05
CA ASN A 137 -26.54 2.17 -3.97
C ASN A 137 -25.63 2.06 -5.20
N ARG A 138 -24.41 2.60 -5.21
CA ARG A 138 -23.43 2.22 -6.20
C ARG A 138 -22.42 1.24 -5.61
N THR A 139 -22.45 0.02 -6.12
CA THR A 139 -21.33 -0.90 -5.97
C THR A 139 -20.20 -0.42 -6.89
N ALA A 140 -19.03 -0.20 -6.35
CA ALA A 140 -17.83 0.08 -7.12
C ALA A 140 -16.86 -1.09 -6.97
N THR A 141 -16.17 -1.41 -8.06
CA THR A 141 -15.08 -2.38 -8.04
C THR A 141 -13.79 -1.65 -8.36
N GLU A 142 -12.81 -1.80 -7.50
CA GLU A 142 -11.49 -1.21 -7.66
C GLU A 142 -10.41 -2.29 -7.69
N THR A 143 -9.37 -2.08 -8.47
CA THR A 143 -8.24 -3.00 -8.57
C THR A 143 -6.99 -2.32 -8.04
N TYR A 144 -6.38 -2.93 -7.05
CA TYR A 144 -5.10 -2.54 -6.50
C TYR A 144 -4.01 -3.49 -6.97
N LEU A 145 -2.87 -2.94 -7.34
CA LEU A 145 -1.65 -3.71 -7.63
C LEU A 145 -0.61 -3.36 -6.56
N LEU A 146 -0.14 -4.37 -5.86
CA LEU A 146 0.91 -4.26 -4.86
C LEU A 146 2.20 -4.85 -5.43
N ARG A 147 3.28 -4.08 -5.38
CA ARG A 147 4.62 -4.49 -5.78
C ARG A 147 5.56 -4.42 -4.59
N GLU A 148 6.15 -5.55 -4.21
CA GLU A 148 7.21 -5.58 -3.21
C GLU A 148 8.50 -4.98 -3.81
N THR A 149 8.99 -3.86 -3.24
CA THR A 149 10.10 -3.09 -3.82
C THR A 149 11.45 -3.40 -3.19
N ASN A 150 11.46 -4.03 -2.02
CA ASN A 150 12.67 -4.33 -1.26
C ASN A 150 12.68 -5.78 -0.75
N LEU A 151 12.39 -6.73 -1.65
CA LEU A 151 12.45 -8.16 -1.32
C LEU A 151 13.81 -8.51 -0.69
N PRO A 152 13.86 -9.08 0.53
CA PRO A 152 15.12 -9.43 1.16
C PRO A 152 15.89 -10.50 0.37
N THR A 153 17.22 -10.39 0.39
CA THR A 153 18.09 -11.37 -0.27
C THR A 153 17.82 -12.78 0.24
N GLY A 154 17.73 -13.74 -0.67
CA GLY A 154 17.44 -15.14 -0.34
C GLY A 154 15.98 -15.54 -0.42
N TYR A 155 15.07 -14.63 -0.71
CA TYR A 155 13.67 -14.96 -0.97
C TYR A 155 13.34 -15.05 -2.47
N VAL A 156 12.31 -15.82 -2.78
CA VAL A 156 11.80 -15.98 -4.15
C VAL A 156 10.93 -14.77 -4.49
N ASP A 157 11.23 -14.11 -5.59
CA ASP A 157 10.38 -13.06 -6.14
C ASP A 157 9.19 -13.70 -6.87
N THR A 158 7.99 -13.32 -6.48
CA THR A 158 6.74 -13.93 -6.93
C THR A 158 5.94 -13.03 -7.88
N GLY A 159 6.51 -11.93 -8.32
CA GLY A 159 5.82 -10.94 -9.14
C GLY A 159 5.00 -9.95 -8.31
N ASP A 160 3.95 -9.43 -8.89
CA ASP A 160 3.06 -8.46 -8.25
C ASP A 160 1.79 -9.15 -7.71
N ILE A 161 1.11 -8.49 -6.76
CA ILE A 161 -0.14 -8.98 -6.19
C ILE A 161 -1.27 -8.09 -6.68
N GLN A 162 -2.23 -8.65 -7.37
CA GLN A 162 -3.45 -7.96 -7.75
C GLN A 162 -4.56 -8.27 -6.76
N ILE A 163 -5.19 -7.22 -6.23
CA ILE A 163 -6.33 -7.31 -5.31
C ILE A 163 -7.53 -6.64 -5.96
N THR A 164 -8.67 -7.30 -5.96
CA THR A 164 -9.95 -6.71 -6.37
C THR A 164 -10.79 -6.46 -5.13
N VAL A 165 -11.26 -5.23 -4.99
CA VAL A 165 -12.06 -4.76 -3.86
C VAL A 165 -13.42 -4.33 -4.35
N GLU A 166 -14.47 -4.82 -3.72
CA GLU A 166 -15.83 -4.33 -3.91
C GLU A 166 -16.18 -3.36 -2.77
N ILE A 167 -16.63 -2.16 -3.13
CA ILE A 167 -17.04 -1.12 -2.20
C ILE A 167 -18.54 -0.93 -2.35
N ALA A 168 -19.27 -1.14 -1.27
CA ALA A 168 -20.74 -0.99 -1.24
C ALA A 168 -21.21 -0.58 0.16
N ASN A 169 -22.21 0.27 0.23
CA ASN A 169 -22.88 0.67 1.49
C ASN A 169 -21.92 1.17 2.57
N GLY A 170 -20.92 1.97 2.19
CA GLY A 170 -19.93 2.52 3.13
C GLY A 170 -18.97 1.50 3.75
N ALA A 171 -18.86 0.31 3.15
CA ALA A 171 -17.94 -0.75 3.51
C ALA A 171 -17.20 -1.28 2.27
N PHE A 172 -16.15 -2.05 2.47
CA PHE A 172 -15.47 -2.76 1.39
C PHE A 172 -15.24 -4.22 1.77
N LYS A 173 -15.03 -5.04 0.75
CA LYS A 173 -14.52 -6.40 0.90
C LYS A 173 -13.58 -6.76 -0.25
N ILE A 174 -12.60 -7.59 0.03
CA ILE A 174 -11.74 -8.17 -0.99
C ILE A 174 -12.53 -9.29 -1.68
N THR A 175 -12.75 -9.18 -2.99
CA THR A 175 -13.44 -10.20 -3.78
C THR A 175 -12.49 -11.15 -4.49
N ASP A 176 -11.28 -10.68 -4.84
CA ASP A 176 -10.23 -11.50 -5.45
C ASP A 176 -8.84 -11.04 -5.01
N ALA A 177 -7.89 -11.98 -4.93
CA ALA A 177 -6.47 -11.70 -4.73
C ALA A 177 -5.64 -12.77 -5.42
N LYS A 178 -4.73 -12.37 -6.30
CA LYS A 178 -3.89 -13.27 -7.10
C LYS A 178 -2.52 -12.68 -7.37
N LEU A 179 -1.54 -13.57 -7.59
CA LEU A 179 -0.25 -13.20 -8.12
C LEU A 179 -0.36 -12.96 -9.62
N VAL A 180 0.30 -11.92 -10.10
CA VAL A 180 0.37 -11.58 -11.51
C VAL A 180 1.81 -11.32 -11.94
N ASP A 181 2.08 -11.52 -13.22
CA ASP A 181 3.39 -11.24 -13.79
C ASP A 181 3.77 -9.78 -13.55
N ARG A 182 4.98 -9.55 -13.06
CA ARG A 182 5.56 -8.21 -13.03
C ARG A 182 6.22 -7.91 -14.35
N LYS A 183 5.89 -6.76 -14.94
CA LYS A 183 6.62 -6.21 -16.08
C LYS A 183 7.89 -5.52 -15.59
N ALA A 184 8.97 -5.61 -16.37
CA ALA A 184 10.19 -4.87 -16.09
C ALA A 184 9.92 -3.35 -16.07
N ASN A 185 10.64 -2.65 -15.19
CA ASN A 185 10.74 -1.20 -15.16
C ASN A 185 12.21 -0.78 -14.93
N GLU A 186 12.46 0.51 -14.76
CA GLU A 186 13.83 1.04 -14.57
C GLU A 186 14.57 0.44 -13.36
N ASN A 187 13.83 -0.01 -12.34
CA ASN A 187 14.37 -0.43 -11.05
C ASN A 187 14.23 -1.94 -10.79
N GLN A 188 13.44 -2.65 -11.59
CA GLN A 188 13.13 -4.06 -11.34
C GLN A 188 12.99 -4.85 -12.64
N GLU A 189 13.49 -6.08 -12.63
CA GLU A 189 13.34 -7.02 -13.73
C GLU A 189 11.92 -7.59 -13.82
N ALA A 190 11.59 -8.11 -15.02
CA ALA A 190 10.34 -8.85 -15.20
C ALA A 190 10.36 -10.15 -14.40
N VAL A 191 9.25 -10.48 -13.78
CA VAL A 191 9.07 -11.71 -13.01
C VAL A 191 7.79 -12.41 -13.44
N LYS A 192 7.88 -13.72 -13.62
CA LYS A 192 6.71 -14.57 -13.84
C LYS A 192 6.09 -14.97 -12.50
N ALA A 193 4.80 -14.74 -12.36
CA ALA A 193 4.06 -15.20 -11.19
C ALA A 193 4.04 -16.73 -11.14
N PRO A 194 4.15 -17.34 -9.96
CA PRO A 194 4.01 -18.79 -9.79
C PRO A 194 2.61 -19.25 -10.22
N VAL A 195 2.57 -20.36 -10.94
CA VAL A 195 1.30 -20.99 -11.37
C VAL A 195 0.51 -21.42 -10.11
N ASP A 196 -0.77 -21.10 -10.09
CA ASP A 196 -1.69 -21.37 -8.99
C ASP A 196 -1.23 -20.85 -7.61
N GLY A 197 -0.37 -19.82 -7.58
CA GLY A 197 0.15 -19.26 -6.33
C GLY A 197 0.95 -20.25 -5.49
N LYS A 198 1.58 -21.26 -6.12
CA LYS A 198 2.35 -22.28 -5.45
C LYS A 198 3.83 -22.23 -5.83
N ILE A 199 4.71 -22.46 -4.86
CA ILE A 199 6.14 -22.66 -5.06
C ILE A 199 6.49 -24.09 -4.63
N ASP A 200 7.17 -24.87 -5.49
CA ASP A 200 7.59 -26.26 -5.22
C ASP A 200 6.44 -27.16 -4.76
N GLY A 201 5.25 -26.94 -5.30
CA GLY A 201 4.06 -27.71 -4.92
C GLY A 201 3.54 -27.41 -3.50
N LYS A 202 4.18 -26.48 -2.79
CA LYS A 202 3.81 -26.12 -1.43
C LYS A 202 3.01 -24.82 -1.40
N SER A 203 2.04 -24.80 -0.51
CA SER A 203 1.36 -23.67 0.11
C SER A 203 0.88 -22.51 -0.77
N VAL A 204 -0.29 -22.04 -0.46
CA VAL A 204 -0.88 -20.84 -1.01
C VAL A 204 -0.05 -19.63 -0.56
N LEU A 205 0.55 -18.90 -1.50
CA LEU A 205 1.29 -17.67 -1.24
C LEU A 205 0.39 -16.55 -0.70
N LEU A 206 -0.88 -16.56 -1.11
CA LEU A 206 -1.89 -15.60 -0.71
C LEU A 206 -3.05 -16.32 -0.02
N GLN A 207 -3.52 -15.73 1.09
CA GLN A 207 -4.75 -16.14 1.76
C GLN A 207 -5.60 -14.92 2.02
N ARG A 208 -6.74 -14.84 1.35
CA ARG A 208 -7.68 -13.74 1.41
C ARG A 208 -8.66 -13.90 2.56
N GLY A 209 -8.83 -12.83 3.37
CA GLY A 209 -10.00 -12.58 4.22
C GLY A 209 -10.89 -11.52 3.59
N ASP A 210 -11.91 -11.06 4.29
CA ASP A 210 -12.82 -10.01 3.77
C ASP A 210 -12.12 -8.64 3.70
N THR A 211 -11.35 -8.29 4.72
CA THR A 211 -10.62 -7.01 4.81
C THR A 211 -9.13 -7.19 5.07
N SER A 212 -8.61 -8.41 4.91
CA SER A 212 -7.20 -8.71 5.15
C SER A 212 -6.63 -9.64 4.11
N LEU A 213 -5.33 -9.54 3.87
CA LEU A 213 -4.59 -10.41 2.98
C LEU A 213 -3.33 -10.89 3.67
N ASN A 214 -3.18 -12.21 3.80
CA ASN A 214 -1.95 -12.85 4.25
C ASN A 214 -1.06 -13.12 3.04
N ILE A 215 0.18 -12.65 3.09
CA ILE A 215 1.19 -12.75 2.03
C ILE A 215 2.39 -13.47 2.61
N ARG A 216 2.84 -14.55 1.96
CA ARG A 216 3.97 -15.35 2.42
C ARG A 216 5.15 -15.23 1.47
N ASN A 217 6.34 -15.04 2.02
CA ASN A 217 7.59 -15.13 1.28
C ASN A 217 8.26 -16.46 1.53
N PHE A 218 8.76 -17.05 0.44
CA PHE A 218 9.48 -18.33 0.44
C PHE A 218 10.98 -18.08 0.30
N ALA A 219 11.76 -18.66 1.21
CA ALA A 219 13.20 -18.66 1.06
C ALA A 219 13.61 -19.49 -0.16
N LYS A 220 14.59 -19.04 -0.90
CA LYS A 220 15.22 -19.81 -1.97
C LYS A 220 15.89 -21.03 -1.36
N THR A 221 15.57 -22.21 -1.88
CA THR A 221 16.19 -23.45 -1.46
C THR A 221 17.29 -23.84 -2.45
N GLY A 222 18.35 -24.42 -1.94
CA GLY A 222 19.46 -24.97 -2.72
C GLY A 222 19.79 -26.37 -2.26
N THR A 223 20.54 -27.10 -3.07
CA THR A 223 21.04 -28.42 -2.72
C THR A 223 22.49 -28.32 -2.30
N LEU A 224 22.80 -28.75 -1.09
CA LEU A 224 24.17 -28.86 -0.61
C LEU A 224 24.67 -30.30 -0.87
N HIS A 225 25.64 -30.44 -1.75
CA HIS A 225 26.33 -31.70 -1.98
C HIS A 225 27.61 -31.73 -1.14
N ILE A 226 27.69 -32.71 -0.22
CA ILE A 226 28.88 -32.89 0.60
C ILE A 226 29.55 -34.17 0.12
N LYS A 227 30.79 -34.03 -0.37
CA LYS A 227 31.64 -35.15 -0.74
C LYS A 227 32.75 -35.33 0.31
N LYS A 228 32.78 -36.50 0.99
CA LYS A 228 33.90 -36.87 1.87
C LYS A 228 34.80 -37.85 1.11
N THR A 229 36.07 -37.51 0.99
CA THR A 229 37.12 -38.39 0.49
C THR A 229 38.03 -38.84 1.63
N TRP A 230 38.46 -40.05 1.59
CA TRP A 230 39.42 -40.59 2.54
C TRP A 230 40.76 -40.73 1.86
N GLU A 231 41.77 -40.05 2.36
CA GLU A 231 43.16 -40.22 1.97
C GLU A 231 43.80 -41.14 3.05
N ASN A 232 43.69 -42.42 2.83
CA ASN A 232 44.35 -43.38 3.72
C ASN A 232 45.14 -44.40 2.86
N PRO A 233 46.48 -44.45 2.95
CA PRO A 233 47.30 -45.36 2.16
C PRO A 233 47.19 -46.83 2.55
N ASN A 234 46.59 -47.12 3.67
CA ASN A 234 46.36 -48.49 4.12
C ASN A 234 44.89 -48.82 4.20
N ASP A 235 44.42 -49.82 3.49
CA ASP A 235 43.06 -50.35 3.44
C ASP A 235 42.53 -50.92 4.79
N ALA A 236 43.03 -50.45 5.90
CA ALA A 236 42.77 -50.99 7.24
C ALA A 236 41.40 -50.61 7.84
N LEU A 237 40.57 -49.82 7.13
CA LEU A 237 39.23 -49.44 7.63
C LEU A 237 38.16 -50.11 6.79
N THR A 238 37.63 -51.22 7.30
CA THR A 238 36.60 -52.06 6.66
C THR A 238 35.18 -51.46 6.74
N GLU A 239 34.93 -50.53 7.63
CA GLU A 239 33.64 -49.85 7.73
C GLU A 239 33.80 -48.35 7.89
N LYS A 240 33.37 -47.61 6.87
CA LYS A 240 33.48 -46.15 6.83
C LYS A 240 32.10 -45.52 6.91
N GLN A 241 31.51 -45.51 8.10
CA GLN A 241 30.29 -44.75 8.31
C GLN A 241 30.62 -43.30 8.75
N VAL A 242 30.08 -42.35 8.05
CA VAL A 242 30.18 -40.92 8.42
C VAL A 242 28.79 -40.39 8.76
N LYS A 243 28.63 -39.90 9.98
CA LYS A 243 27.46 -39.11 10.35
C LYS A 243 27.74 -37.63 10.10
N ILE A 244 26.95 -37.03 9.23
CA ILE A 244 26.99 -35.59 8.95
C ILE A 244 25.80 -34.94 9.62
N ARG A 245 26.06 -33.91 10.41
CA ARG A 245 25.02 -33.04 10.97
C ARG A 245 25.14 -31.68 10.35
N LEU A 246 24.03 -31.15 9.83
CA LEU A 246 23.92 -29.80 9.34
C LEU A 246 23.39 -28.91 10.48
N TYR A 247 24.07 -27.80 10.71
CA TYR A 247 23.66 -26.79 11.67
C TYR A 247 23.29 -25.50 10.92
N GLN A 248 22.18 -24.94 11.27
CA GLN A 248 21.78 -23.60 10.82
C GLN A 248 21.69 -22.71 12.07
N ASN A 249 22.47 -21.64 12.11
CA ASN A 249 22.55 -20.73 13.27
C ASN A 249 22.78 -21.46 14.61
N GLY A 250 23.62 -22.51 14.60
CA GLY A 250 23.91 -23.30 15.79
C GLY A 250 22.89 -24.38 16.16
N ILE A 251 21.78 -24.46 15.45
CA ILE A 251 20.71 -25.44 15.69
C ILE A 251 20.84 -26.59 14.68
N SER A 252 20.85 -27.85 15.16
CA SER A 252 20.90 -29.00 14.27
C SER A 252 19.59 -29.15 13.50
N THR A 253 19.66 -29.06 12.18
CA THR A 253 18.48 -29.09 11.31
C THR A 253 18.20 -30.46 10.69
N ARG A 254 19.23 -31.26 10.44
CA ARG A 254 19.11 -32.62 9.88
C ARG A 254 20.31 -33.50 10.23
N THR A 255 20.03 -34.79 10.42
CA THR A 255 21.06 -35.82 10.47
C THR A 255 20.89 -36.72 9.24
N GLY A 256 21.90 -36.80 8.39
CA GLY A 256 21.94 -37.70 7.26
C GLY A 256 22.85 -38.88 7.59
N ASN A 257 22.43 -40.11 7.33
CA ASN A 257 23.31 -41.28 7.30
C ASN A 257 23.73 -41.47 5.83
N SER A 258 25.01 -41.52 5.54
CA SER A 258 25.50 -41.99 4.24
C SER A 258 25.92 -43.44 4.34
N CYS A 259 25.69 -44.16 3.28
CA CYS A 259 26.20 -45.51 3.03
C CYS A 259 27.72 -45.50 2.96
#